data_de35ea94bbad4e459925123ddecb859c
#
_entry.id   de35ea94bbad4e459925123ddecb859c
#
_cell.length_a   1.000
_cell.length_b   1.000
_cell.length_c   1.000
_cell.angle_alpha   90.00
_cell.angle_beta   90.00
_cell.angle_gamma   90.00
#
_symmetry.space_group_name_H-M   'P 1'
#
loop_
_entity.id
_entity.type
_entity.pdbx_description
1 polymer ?
#
loop_
_entity_poly.entity_id
_entity_poly.type
_entity_poly.pdbx_seq_one_letter_code
_entity_poly.pdbx_strand_id
1 'polypeptide(L)'
;MQGSGADNGRHSTSAIDDLRRQRWKVWGALVLAGLLFGLMLGRLFGPASLPTSAPQLLAVGESEQGLVLRFARQAAVTAARVEGALTLRIVARGAAQHGDGRWLGQPVRWRVREEGKALLLSLVSTRPLQGRWQWSEDGEGWRLVVELQERDGRE
;
A
#
# COMPACT_ATOMS: atom_id res chain seq x y z
N MET A 1 -6.26 -32.46 -88.62
CA MET A 1 -7.43 -32.79 -87.80
C MET A 1 -6.95 -32.96 -86.39
N GLN A 2 -7.22 -32.02 -85.58
CA GLN A 2 -7.93 -32.02 -84.29
C GLN A 2 -7.15 -32.78 -83.19
N GLY A 3 -7.02 -32.30 -82.04
CA GLY A 3 -7.72 -31.32 -81.32
C GLY A 3 -7.13 -31.15 -79.93
N SER A 4 -7.36 -30.03 -79.48
CA SER A 4 -7.28 -29.51 -78.16
C SER A 4 -7.48 -30.44 -77.01
N GLY A 5 -6.68 -30.31 -76.02
CA GLY A 5 -6.91 -30.80 -74.70
C GLY A 5 -6.38 -29.79 -73.71
N ALA A 6 -7.25 -28.89 -73.29
CA ALA A 6 -6.98 -27.94 -72.23
C ALA A 6 -6.81 -28.70 -70.92
N ASP A 7 -5.70 -28.53 -70.27
CA ASP A 7 -5.55 -28.83 -68.85
C ASP A 7 -5.15 -27.55 -68.12
N ASN A 8 -6.15 -26.89 -67.62
CA ASN A 8 -5.97 -25.73 -66.73
C ASN A 8 -6.94 -25.89 -65.57
N GLY A 9 -6.45 -26.25 -64.41
CA GLY A 9 -7.30 -26.21 -63.27
C GLY A 9 -6.82 -26.88 -62.00
N ARG A 10 -5.56 -26.75 -61.62
CA ARG A 10 -5.17 -27.22 -60.30
C ARG A 10 -4.01 -26.44 -59.69
N HIS A 11 -4.18 -25.15 -59.48
CA HIS A 11 -3.21 -24.42 -58.66
C HIS A 11 -3.85 -23.22 -57.94
N SER A 12 -4.95 -23.44 -57.23
CA SER A 12 -5.53 -22.33 -56.44
C SER A 12 -5.89 -22.68 -55.00
N THR A 13 -5.67 -23.92 -54.56
CA THR A 13 -6.09 -24.35 -53.22
C THR A 13 -4.96 -24.30 -52.18
N SER A 14 -3.70 -24.40 -52.59
CA SER A 14 -2.56 -24.37 -51.66
C SER A 14 -2.23 -22.98 -51.10
N ALA A 15 -2.46 -21.92 -51.88
CA ALA A 15 -2.14 -20.54 -51.42
C ALA A 15 -3.08 -20.06 -50.32
N ILE A 16 -4.32 -20.52 -50.27
CA ILE A 16 -5.30 -20.12 -49.27
C ILE A 16 -5.04 -20.80 -47.93
N ASP A 17 -4.60 -22.07 -47.96
CA ASP A 17 -4.27 -22.81 -46.74
C ASP A 17 -2.97 -22.33 -46.09
N ASP A 18 -1.99 -21.91 -46.88
CA ASP A 18 -0.75 -21.32 -46.37
C ASP A 18 -0.99 -19.95 -45.71
N LEU A 19 -1.84 -19.13 -46.29
CA LEU A 19 -2.22 -17.86 -45.69
C LEU A 19 -3.01 -18.03 -44.38
N ARG A 20 -3.81 -19.08 -44.32
CA ARG A 20 -4.57 -19.42 -43.09
C ARG A 20 -3.65 -19.91 -41.98
N ARG A 21 -2.67 -20.75 -42.27
CA ARG A 21 -1.66 -21.24 -41.34
C ARG A 21 -0.74 -20.11 -40.86
N GLN A 22 -0.36 -19.20 -41.73
CA GLN A 22 0.47 -18.05 -41.39
C GLN A 22 -0.28 -17.07 -40.49
N ARG A 23 -1.56 -16.84 -40.73
CA ARG A 23 -2.41 -16.00 -39.86
C ARG A 23 -2.55 -16.57 -38.45
N TRP A 24 -2.67 -17.87 -38.29
CA TRP A 24 -2.72 -18.54 -36.98
C TRP A 24 -1.42 -18.41 -36.21
N LYS A 25 -0.28 -18.46 -36.86
CA LYS A 25 1.03 -18.25 -36.24
C LYS A 25 1.19 -16.81 -35.74
N VAL A 26 0.74 -15.86 -36.52
CA VAL A 26 0.78 -14.42 -36.14
C VAL A 26 -0.18 -14.16 -34.97
N TRP A 27 -1.39 -14.73 -35.00
CA TRP A 27 -2.32 -14.60 -33.89
C TRP A 27 -1.80 -15.26 -32.60
N GLY A 28 -1.20 -16.43 -32.71
CA GLY A 28 -0.57 -17.12 -31.59
C GLY A 28 0.57 -16.30 -30.97
N ALA A 29 1.42 -15.70 -31.79
CA ALA A 29 2.49 -14.82 -31.34
C ALA A 29 1.97 -13.55 -30.65
N LEU A 30 0.88 -12.98 -31.16
CA LEU A 30 0.26 -11.78 -30.59
C LEU A 30 -0.37 -12.07 -29.22
N VAL A 31 -1.06 -13.20 -29.09
CA VAL A 31 -1.63 -13.64 -27.81
C VAL A 31 -0.53 -13.93 -26.80
N LEU A 32 0.55 -14.61 -27.21
CA LEU A 32 1.68 -14.91 -26.34
C LEU A 32 2.40 -13.63 -25.90
N ALA A 33 2.62 -12.68 -26.81
CA ALA A 33 3.21 -11.39 -26.48
C ALA A 33 2.31 -10.58 -25.53
N GLY A 34 0.99 -10.58 -25.74
CA GLY A 34 0.03 -9.94 -24.85
C GLY A 34 0.02 -10.56 -23.45
N LEU A 35 0.12 -11.88 -23.37
CA LEU A 35 0.16 -12.61 -22.09
C LEU A 35 1.46 -12.34 -21.33
N LEU A 36 2.60 -12.33 -22.03
CA LEU A 36 3.89 -11.96 -21.42
C LEU A 36 3.92 -10.50 -20.96
N PHE A 37 3.36 -9.60 -21.78
CA PHE A 37 3.26 -8.18 -21.42
C PHE A 37 2.31 -7.97 -20.23
N GLY A 38 1.18 -8.68 -20.21
CA GLY A 38 0.25 -8.67 -19.09
C GLY A 38 0.85 -9.21 -17.79
N LEU A 39 1.64 -10.28 -17.86
CA LEU A 39 2.38 -10.82 -16.71
C LEU A 39 3.47 -9.87 -16.21
N MET A 40 4.15 -9.18 -17.11
CA MET A 40 5.19 -8.22 -16.75
C MET A 40 4.60 -6.96 -16.10
N LEU A 41 3.50 -6.44 -16.66
CA LEU A 41 2.75 -5.33 -16.05
C LEU A 41 2.10 -5.75 -14.71
N GLY A 42 1.55 -6.96 -14.61
CA GLY A 42 0.98 -7.49 -13.39
C GLY A 42 2.00 -7.58 -12.23
N ARG A 43 3.28 -7.81 -12.53
CA ARG A 43 4.35 -7.77 -11.52
C ARG A 43 4.77 -6.35 -11.12
N LEU A 44 4.67 -5.39 -12.03
CA LEU A 44 4.96 -3.97 -11.75
C LEU A 44 3.90 -3.32 -10.86
N PHE A 45 2.64 -3.74 -11.01
CA PHE A 45 1.55 -3.21 -10.18
C PHE A 45 1.27 -4.05 -8.93
N GLY A 46 2.02 -5.12 -8.71
CA GLY A 46 1.83 -6.06 -7.62
C GLY A 46 0.47 -6.79 -7.70
N PRO A 47 0.26 -7.88 -6.98
CA PRO A 47 -1.07 -8.40 -6.81
C PRO A 47 -1.92 -7.29 -6.21
N ALA A 48 -3.04 -6.94 -6.87
CA ALA A 48 -4.07 -6.12 -6.24
C ALA A 48 -4.40 -6.84 -4.93
N SER A 49 -3.86 -6.33 -3.84
CA SER A 49 -4.16 -6.86 -2.52
C SER A 49 -5.66 -6.81 -2.43
N LEU A 50 -6.31 -7.96 -2.37
CA LEU A 50 -7.70 -8.05 -1.96
C LEU A 50 -7.86 -7.05 -0.82
N PRO A 51 -8.95 -6.28 -0.73
CA PRO A 51 -9.11 -5.28 0.30
C PRO A 51 -9.03 -5.98 1.64
N THR A 52 -7.81 -6.15 2.09
CA THR A 52 -7.51 -6.65 3.42
C THR A 52 -8.08 -5.57 4.31
N SER A 53 -9.06 -5.91 5.12
CA SER A 53 -9.68 -4.98 6.07
C SER A 53 -8.58 -4.12 6.72
N ALA A 54 -8.78 -2.80 6.77
CA ALA A 54 -7.77 -1.88 7.29
C ALA A 54 -7.28 -2.37 8.68
N PRO A 55 -6.00 -2.20 9.02
CA PRO A 55 -5.49 -2.51 10.34
C PRO A 55 -6.37 -1.84 11.39
N GLN A 56 -6.69 -2.57 12.45
CA GLN A 56 -7.54 -2.07 13.53
C GLN A 56 -6.70 -1.73 14.74
N LEU A 57 -6.92 -0.55 15.31
CA LEU A 57 -6.38 -0.14 16.59
C LEU A 57 -7.11 -0.90 17.71
N LEU A 58 -6.38 -1.65 18.49
CA LEU A 58 -6.91 -2.47 19.59
C LEU A 58 -6.87 -1.75 20.92
N ALA A 59 -5.77 -1.05 21.21
CA ALA A 59 -5.57 -0.35 22.47
C ALA A 59 -4.55 0.79 22.31
N VAL A 60 -4.67 1.79 23.17
CA VAL A 60 -3.68 2.82 23.40
C VAL A 60 -3.23 2.74 24.84
N GLY A 61 -1.94 2.66 25.05
CA GLY A 61 -1.32 2.62 26.37
C GLY A 61 -0.26 3.69 26.52
N GLU A 62 0.10 3.99 27.72
CA GLU A 62 1.17 4.91 28.07
C GLU A 62 2.41 4.12 28.48
N SER A 63 3.58 4.61 28.12
CA SER A 63 4.87 4.09 28.55
C SER A 63 5.70 5.22 29.16
N GLU A 64 6.82 4.89 29.78
CA GLU A 64 7.73 5.89 30.36
C GLU A 64 8.28 6.90 29.32
N GLN A 65 8.36 6.47 28.07
CA GLN A 65 8.96 7.26 26.99
C GLN A 65 7.92 7.88 26.03
N GLY A 66 6.64 7.57 26.19
CA GLY A 66 5.60 8.08 25.31
C GLY A 66 4.37 7.18 25.23
N LEU A 67 3.83 7.02 24.03
CA LEU A 67 2.63 6.25 23.78
C LEU A 67 2.92 4.94 23.07
N VAL A 68 2.13 3.94 23.39
CA VAL A 68 2.14 2.63 22.73
C VAL A 68 0.75 2.35 22.17
N LEU A 69 0.65 2.18 20.86
CA LEU A 69 -0.58 1.83 20.19
C LEU A 69 -0.48 0.38 19.70
N ARG A 70 -1.48 -0.44 20.03
CA ARG A 70 -1.54 -1.84 19.60
C ARG A 70 -2.51 -1.98 18.45
N PHE A 71 -2.06 -2.69 17.41
CA PHE A 71 -2.83 -2.94 16.19
C PHE A 71 -2.87 -4.43 15.88
N ALA A 72 -3.95 -4.86 15.24
CA ALA A 72 -4.05 -6.23 14.73
C ALA A 72 -2.99 -6.53 13.64
N ARG A 73 -2.58 -5.51 12.88
CA ARG A 73 -1.55 -5.59 11.83
C ARG A 73 -0.82 -4.27 11.70
N GLN A 74 0.36 -4.32 11.11
CA GLN A 74 1.14 -3.12 10.80
C GLN A 74 0.38 -2.20 9.83
N ALA A 75 0.45 -0.90 10.08
CA ALA A 75 -0.17 0.14 9.29
C ALA A 75 0.88 1.12 8.75
N ALA A 76 0.57 1.80 7.65
CA ALA A 76 1.40 2.91 7.17
C ALA A 76 1.25 4.11 8.11
N VAL A 77 2.37 4.70 8.49
CA VAL A 77 2.44 5.87 9.38
C VAL A 77 3.16 7.00 8.67
N THR A 78 2.56 8.18 8.70
CA THR A 78 3.16 9.41 8.18
C THR A 78 3.09 10.48 9.27
N ALA A 79 4.22 11.14 9.52
CA ALA A 79 4.24 12.24 10.45
C ALA A 79 3.94 13.56 9.75
N ALA A 80 3.19 14.39 10.42
CA ALA A 80 2.97 15.79 10.06
C ALA A 80 3.14 16.64 11.31
N ARG A 81 3.56 17.87 11.13
CA ARG A 81 3.56 18.86 12.19
C ARG A 81 2.50 19.89 11.87
N VAL A 82 1.57 20.06 12.77
CA VAL A 82 0.51 21.05 12.65
C VAL A 82 0.55 21.95 13.87
N GLU A 83 0.82 23.23 13.67
CA GLU A 83 0.80 24.26 14.73
C GLU A 83 1.61 23.91 16.00
N GLY A 84 2.77 23.28 15.82
CA GLY A 84 3.63 22.85 16.92
C GLY A 84 3.27 21.52 17.57
N ALA A 85 2.12 20.94 17.25
CA ALA A 85 1.74 19.60 17.68
C ALA A 85 2.43 18.51 16.83
N LEU A 86 2.84 17.44 17.47
CA LEU A 86 3.23 16.22 16.78
C LEU A 86 1.98 15.47 16.34
N THR A 87 1.80 15.32 15.04
CA THR A 87 0.65 14.59 14.47
C THR A 87 1.14 13.40 13.67
N LEU A 88 0.63 12.20 13.96
CA LEU A 88 0.86 10.99 13.19
C LEU A 88 -0.44 10.59 12.49
N ARG A 89 -0.37 10.40 11.19
CA ARG A 89 -1.44 9.85 10.38
C ARG A 89 -1.16 8.36 10.16
N ILE A 90 -2.06 7.51 10.66
CA ILE A 90 -1.93 6.05 10.65
C ILE A 90 -3.05 5.49 9.78
N VAL A 91 -2.73 4.77 8.73
CA VAL A 91 -3.73 4.17 7.84
C VAL A 91 -4.35 2.94 8.52
N ALA A 92 -5.28 3.19 9.42
CA ALA A 92 -5.94 2.19 10.27
C ALA A 92 -7.34 2.66 10.65
N ARG A 93 -8.13 1.77 11.22
CA ARG A 93 -9.43 2.04 11.82
C ARG A 93 -9.34 1.91 13.34
N GLY A 94 -10.20 2.61 14.06
CA GLY A 94 -10.29 2.47 15.49
C GLY A 94 -11.16 3.54 16.13
N ALA A 95 -11.52 3.33 17.38
CA ALA A 95 -12.32 4.28 18.14
C ALA A 95 -11.51 5.54 18.49
N ALA A 96 -12.18 6.68 18.57
CA ALA A 96 -11.61 7.89 19.09
C ALA A 96 -11.27 7.72 20.57
N GLN A 97 -10.06 8.13 20.95
CA GLN A 97 -9.56 8.05 22.32
C GLN A 97 -8.76 9.31 22.63
N HIS A 98 -8.66 9.63 23.90
CA HIS A 98 -7.85 10.76 24.36
C HIS A 98 -7.36 10.50 25.78
N GLY A 99 -6.32 11.19 26.15
CA GLY A 99 -5.78 11.14 27.51
C GLY A 99 -4.74 12.24 27.73
N ASP A 100 -4.28 12.29 28.97
CA ASP A 100 -3.27 13.23 29.42
C ASP A 100 -2.17 12.41 30.11
N GLY A 101 -0.93 12.58 29.68
CA GLY A 101 0.25 11.95 30.26
C GLY A 101 1.29 12.97 30.66
N ARG A 102 2.32 12.53 31.35
CA ARG A 102 3.48 13.38 31.68
C ARG A 102 4.75 12.73 31.17
N TRP A 103 5.37 13.38 30.18
CA TRP A 103 6.64 12.92 29.61
C TRP A 103 7.63 14.06 29.54
N LEU A 104 8.90 13.78 29.73
CA LEU A 104 9.98 14.77 29.74
C LEU A 104 9.72 15.91 30.76
N GLY A 105 9.08 15.59 31.89
CA GLY A 105 8.76 16.54 32.92
C GLY A 105 7.63 17.52 32.61
N GLN A 106 6.93 17.34 31.48
CA GLN A 106 5.86 18.24 31.04
C GLN A 106 4.55 17.49 30.78
N PRO A 107 3.40 18.16 30.96
CA PRO A 107 2.12 17.58 30.62
C PRO A 107 1.99 17.50 29.08
N VAL A 108 1.53 16.36 28.61
CA VAL A 108 1.26 16.12 27.19
C VAL A 108 -0.17 15.59 27.08
N ARG A 109 -0.96 16.27 26.30
CA ARG A 109 -2.31 15.81 25.96
C ARG A 109 -2.25 15.07 24.64
N TRP A 110 -2.84 13.89 24.58
CA TRP A 110 -2.90 13.13 23.36
C TRP A 110 -4.35 12.83 22.96
N ARG A 111 -4.57 12.73 21.66
CA ARG A 111 -5.88 12.43 21.09
C ARG A 111 -5.72 11.59 19.83
N VAL A 112 -6.48 10.51 19.75
CA VAL A 112 -6.68 9.70 18.55
C VAL A 112 -8.08 9.99 18.03
N ARG A 113 -8.20 10.32 16.75
CA ARG A 113 -9.49 10.50 16.08
C ARG A 113 -9.46 9.85 14.70
N GLU A 114 -10.60 9.41 14.25
CA GLU A 114 -10.75 8.87 12.90
C GLU A 114 -10.93 10.01 11.90
N GLU A 115 -10.19 9.98 10.80
CA GLU A 115 -10.28 10.92 9.71
C GLU A 115 -10.25 10.18 8.37
N GLY A 116 -11.42 10.01 7.79
CA GLY A 116 -11.58 9.25 6.55
C GLY A 116 -11.19 7.78 6.72
N LYS A 117 -10.10 7.36 6.09
CA LYS A 117 -9.56 5.98 6.14
C LYS A 117 -8.33 5.86 7.05
N ALA A 118 -8.07 6.85 7.89
CA ALA A 118 -6.91 6.89 8.74
C ALA A 118 -7.28 7.34 10.16
N LEU A 119 -6.40 7.04 11.10
CA LEU A 119 -6.40 7.61 12.43
C LEU A 119 -5.40 8.75 12.49
N LEU A 120 -5.78 9.83 13.13
CA LEU A 120 -4.91 10.93 13.49
C LEU A 120 -4.60 10.85 14.98
N LEU A 121 -3.32 10.61 15.30
CA LEU A 121 -2.80 10.77 16.65
C LEU A 121 -2.16 12.17 16.75
N SER A 122 -2.68 13.00 17.62
CA SER A 122 -2.14 14.34 17.91
C SER A 122 -1.62 14.38 19.34
N LEU A 123 -0.40 14.87 19.50
CA LEU A 123 0.23 15.08 20.81
C LEU A 123 0.55 16.58 20.94
N VAL A 124 0.01 17.18 21.99
CA VAL A 124 0.15 18.60 22.29
C VAL A 124 0.80 18.77 23.65
N SER A 125 1.77 19.65 23.73
CA SER A 125 2.49 19.97 24.95
C SER A 125 2.79 21.47 25.03
N THR A 126 3.21 21.91 26.20
CA THR A 126 3.62 23.30 26.43
C THR A 126 4.95 23.66 25.78
N ARG A 127 5.80 22.66 25.51
CA ARG A 127 7.06 22.81 24.76
C ARG A 127 7.01 22.02 23.48
N PRO A 128 7.73 22.44 22.43
CA PRO A 128 7.78 21.71 21.18
C PRO A 128 8.28 20.27 21.40
N LEU A 129 7.50 19.31 20.94
CA LEU A 129 7.84 17.89 20.99
C LEU A 129 8.35 17.42 19.63
N GLN A 130 9.32 16.53 19.69
CA GLN A 130 9.66 15.64 18.60
C GLN A 130 9.25 14.21 18.96
N GLY A 131 8.83 13.44 17.98
CA GLY A 131 8.51 12.05 18.16
C GLY A 131 9.32 11.20 17.20
N ARG A 132 9.80 10.08 17.72
CA ARG A 132 10.29 8.96 16.94
C ARG A 132 9.28 7.84 17.10
N TRP A 133 9.01 7.12 16.03
CA TRP A 133 8.12 5.97 16.11
C TRP A 133 8.76 4.76 15.48
N GLN A 134 8.47 3.61 16.05
CA GLN A 134 8.93 2.33 15.55
C GLN A 134 7.87 1.27 15.71
N TRP A 135 7.85 0.31 14.79
CA TRP A 135 7.02 -0.86 14.88
C TRP A 135 7.76 -1.99 15.57
N SER A 136 7.06 -2.70 16.44
CA SER A 136 7.52 -3.91 17.09
C SER A 136 6.42 -4.96 16.98
N GLU A 137 6.77 -6.18 16.60
CA GLU A 137 5.85 -7.31 16.67
C GLU A 137 5.76 -7.81 18.12
N ASP A 138 4.55 -8.09 18.56
CA ASP A 138 4.24 -8.51 19.92
C ASP A 138 3.31 -9.71 19.82
N GLY A 139 3.81 -10.93 19.78
CA GLY A 139 3.09 -12.23 19.75
C GLY A 139 1.58 -12.27 19.46
N GLU A 140 0.84 -11.23 19.85
CA GLU A 140 -0.59 -11.05 19.64
C GLU A 140 -0.93 -9.99 18.58
N GLY A 141 0.07 -9.33 17.98
CA GLY A 141 -0.14 -8.29 16.98
C GLY A 141 1.05 -7.37 16.78
N TRP A 142 0.77 -6.14 16.42
CA TRP A 142 1.77 -5.12 16.15
C TRP A 142 1.66 -3.95 17.11
N ARG A 143 2.79 -3.49 17.59
CA ARG A 143 2.91 -2.38 18.51
C ARG A 143 3.62 -1.21 17.83
N LEU A 144 2.97 -0.08 17.77
CA LEU A 144 3.59 1.19 17.38
C LEU A 144 4.01 1.92 18.65
N VAL A 145 5.29 2.04 18.85
CA VAL A 145 5.87 2.79 19.97
C VAL A 145 6.20 4.19 19.48
N VAL A 146 5.62 5.20 20.13
CA VAL A 146 5.86 6.60 19.86
C VAL A 146 6.66 7.18 21.03
N GLU A 147 7.96 7.32 20.84
CA GLU A 147 8.88 7.91 21.82
C GLU A 147 8.89 9.43 21.66
N LEU A 148 8.71 10.12 22.76
CA LEU A 148 8.75 11.59 22.79
C LEU A 148 10.15 12.08 23.15
N GLN A 149 10.60 13.08 22.43
CA GLN A 149 11.89 13.74 22.65
C GLN A 149 11.67 15.25 22.74
N GLU A 150 12.45 15.89 23.59
CA GLU A 150 12.48 17.36 23.61
C GLU A 150 13.19 17.85 22.35
N ARG A 151 12.62 18.83 21.67
CA ARG A 151 13.28 19.46 20.54
C ARG A 151 14.34 20.41 21.06
N ASP A 152 15.61 20.08 20.83
CA ASP A 152 16.69 21.02 21.04
C ASP A 152 16.47 22.25 20.15
N GLY A 153 16.23 23.37 20.79
CA GLY A 153 15.95 24.64 20.13
C GLY A 153 17.18 25.31 19.48
N ARG A 154 18.06 24.51 18.88
CA ARG A 154 19.20 25.01 18.12
C ARG A 154 18.90 24.94 16.63
N GLU A 155 18.31 25.97 16.13
CA GLU A 155 18.50 26.49 14.77
C GLU A 155 18.68 28.00 14.85
#